data_4659c1c9e1a46fe8d9e2f8b6e78a1701
#
_entry.id   4659c1c9e1a46fe8d9e2f8b6e78a1701
#
_cell.length_a   1.000
_cell.length_b   1.000
_cell.length_c   1.000
_cell.angle_alpha   90.00
_cell.angle_beta   90.00
_cell.angle_gamma   90.00
#
_symmetry.space_group_name_H-M   'P 1'
#
loop_
_entity.id
_entity.type
_entity.pdbx_description
1 polymer ?
#
loop_
_entity_poly.entity_id
_entity_poly.type
_entity_poly.pdbx_seq_one_letter_code
_entity_poly.pdbx_strand_id
1 'polypeptide(L)'
;EHTPDAARVERVEVAELAAGTWDAADEQGFRIVASQDQTAHTTLISPDIATCDDCLRELFDPADRRYHYPFINCTNCGPRFTIIRSLPYDRAATSMDCFPMCPECAVEYADPLDRRFHAQPDACFDCGPHITWREAARGMELGNSGATPAVGDTREASDAIIERCVELLAAGGIVAIKGLG
;
A
#
# COMPACT_ATOMS: atom_id res chain seq x y z
N GLU A 1 -0.09 22.30 16.12
CA GLU A 1 0.57 21.10 15.61
C GLU A 1 -0.51 20.19 15.03
N HIS A 2 -0.35 19.81 13.76
CA HIS A 2 -1.30 18.94 13.08
C HIS A 2 -0.77 17.51 13.20
N THR A 3 -1.42 16.69 13.98
CA THR A 3 -1.17 15.24 13.98
C THR A 3 -1.92 14.60 12.81
N PRO A 4 -1.37 13.54 12.17
CA PRO A 4 -2.12 12.74 11.22
C PRO A 4 -3.41 12.21 11.85
N ASP A 5 -4.50 12.12 11.08
CA ASP A 5 -5.83 11.74 11.59
C ASP A 5 -5.88 10.40 12.33
N ALA A 6 -5.01 9.47 11.95
CA ALA A 6 -4.88 8.16 12.60
C ALA A 6 -3.94 8.18 13.83
N ALA A 7 -3.25 9.28 14.11
CA ALA A 7 -2.31 9.37 15.22
C ALA A 7 -3.03 9.78 16.51
N ARG A 8 -2.79 9.02 17.57
CA ARG A 8 -3.25 9.35 18.92
C ARG A 8 -2.05 9.72 19.80
N VAL A 9 -1.94 11.00 20.13
CA VAL A 9 -0.93 11.48 21.06
C VAL A 9 -1.47 11.37 22.47
N GLU A 10 -0.90 10.45 23.26
CA GLU A 10 -1.31 10.26 24.66
C GLU A 10 -0.55 11.21 25.60
N ARG A 11 0.71 11.50 25.29
CA ARG A 11 1.56 12.35 26.11
C ARG A 11 2.68 12.97 25.27
N VAL A 12 3.04 14.21 25.56
CA VAL A 12 4.20 14.91 25.04
C VAL A 12 5.11 15.28 26.21
N GLU A 13 6.35 14.82 26.18
CA GLU A 13 7.39 15.22 27.13
C GLU A 13 8.45 16.03 26.41
N VAL A 14 8.79 17.16 26.96
CA VAL A 14 9.85 18.03 26.45
C VAL A 14 10.94 18.11 27.50
N ALA A 15 12.16 17.76 27.13
CA ALA A 15 13.32 17.86 27.98
C ALA A 15 14.43 18.66 27.28
N GLU A 16 15.11 19.53 28.03
CA GLU A 16 16.31 20.17 27.55
C GLU A 16 17.48 19.18 27.62
N LEU A 17 18.21 19.03 26.53
CA LEU A 17 19.40 18.21 26.49
C LEU A 17 20.61 19.05 26.92
N ALA A 18 21.44 18.48 27.79
CA ALA A 18 22.67 19.15 28.18
C ALA A 18 23.63 19.31 26.98
N ALA A 19 24.35 20.45 26.94
CA ALA A 19 25.31 20.69 25.87
C ALA A 19 26.36 19.56 25.82
N GLY A 20 26.60 18.99 24.64
CA GLY A 20 27.54 17.88 24.44
C GLY A 20 26.94 16.48 24.49
N THR A 21 25.61 16.34 24.66
CA THR A 21 24.90 15.03 24.54
C THR A 21 24.59 14.67 23.08
N TRP A 22 24.90 15.54 22.13
CA TRP A 22 24.70 15.31 20.71
C TRP A 22 25.98 14.81 20.06
N ASP A 23 25.86 13.76 19.25
CA ASP A 23 26.95 13.38 18.35
C ASP A 23 27.01 14.39 17.19
N ALA A 24 28.21 14.82 16.77
CA ALA A 24 28.38 15.73 15.63
C ALA A 24 27.76 15.17 14.31
N ALA A 25 27.53 13.85 14.25
CA ALA A 25 26.79 13.21 13.19
C ALA A 25 25.27 13.56 13.20
N ASP A 26 24.72 13.97 14.33
CA ASP A 26 23.31 14.34 14.48
C ASP A 26 23.03 15.80 14.07
N GLU A 27 24.08 16.61 13.89
CA GLU A 27 23.96 17.99 13.41
C GLU A 27 23.62 18.09 11.91
N GLN A 28 23.66 16.97 11.17
CA GLN A 28 23.38 16.94 9.72
C GLN A 28 21.89 16.77 9.38
N GLY A 29 21.00 16.89 10.37
CA GLY A 29 19.56 16.81 10.16
C GLY A 29 18.97 15.41 10.37
N PHE A 30 17.70 15.26 10.02
CA PHE A 30 16.94 14.02 10.17
C PHE A 30 17.47 12.93 9.24
N ARG A 31 17.75 11.76 9.77
CA ARG A 31 18.13 10.57 8.98
C ARG A 31 17.32 9.35 9.41
N ILE A 32 17.02 8.51 8.46
CA ILE A 32 16.37 7.21 8.71
C ILE A 32 17.49 6.19 8.91
N VAL A 33 17.43 5.47 10.01
CA VAL A 33 18.31 4.33 10.29
C VAL A 33 17.58 3.03 10.06
N ALA A 34 18.31 1.94 9.78
CA ALA A 34 17.71 0.64 9.63
C ALA A 34 16.97 0.21 10.91
N SER A 35 15.82 -0.45 10.72
CA SER A 35 15.04 -0.99 11.83
C SER A 35 15.87 -1.96 12.67
N GLN A 36 15.76 -1.84 13.99
CA GLN A 36 16.44 -2.73 14.93
C GLN A 36 15.45 -3.80 15.43
N ASP A 37 15.90 -5.05 15.39
CA ASP A 37 15.14 -6.18 15.91
C ASP A 37 15.20 -6.12 17.45
N GLN A 38 14.16 -5.55 18.08
CA GLN A 38 14.05 -5.50 19.54
C GLN A 38 13.23 -6.69 20.02
N THR A 39 13.76 -7.39 21.02
CA THR A 39 13.14 -8.61 21.61
C THR A 39 11.80 -8.36 22.33
N ALA A 40 11.40 -7.13 22.54
CA ALA A 40 10.10 -6.73 23.08
C ALA A 40 9.28 -6.00 22.00
N HIS A 41 8.49 -6.73 21.23
CA HIS A 41 7.55 -6.16 20.27
C HIS A 41 6.36 -5.52 21.02
N THR A 42 6.46 -4.24 21.33
CA THR A 42 5.36 -3.46 21.91
C THR A 42 4.56 -2.69 20.87
N THR A 43 4.97 -2.74 19.61
CA THR A 43 4.32 -2.00 18.53
C THR A 43 3.02 -2.67 18.13
N LEU A 44 1.91 -1.97 18.31
CA LEU A 44 0.60 -2.41 17.81
C LEU A 44 0.56 -2.30 16.30
N ILE A 45 0.09 -3.35 15.64
CA ILE A 45 -0.18 -3.33 14.20
C ILE A 45 -1.48 -2.57 14.00
N SER A 46 -1.44 -1.51 13.19
CA SER A 46 -2.64 -0.77 12.80
C SER A 46 -3.56 -1.66 11.95
N PRO A 47 -4.89 -1.56 12.10
CA PRO A 47 -5.82 -2.16 11.15
C PRO A 47 -5.66 -1.56 9.76
N ASP A 48 -6.21 -2.25 8.75
CA ASP A 48 -6.34 -1.70 7.41
C ASP A 48 -7.25 -0.47 7.44
N ILE A 49 -6.92 0.52 6.62
CA ILE A 49 -7.62 1.81 6.59
C ILE A 49 -8.20 2.00 5.19
N ALA A 50 -9.47 2.38 5.13
CA ALA A 50 -10.14 2.68 3.86
C ALA A 50 -9.40 3.78 3.09
N THR A 51 -9.54 3.75 1.75
CA THR A 51 -8.91 4.73 0.86
C THR A 51 -9.29 6.16 1.26
N CYS A 52 -8.30 7.02 1.48
CA CYS A 52 -8.51 8.41 1.88
C CYS A 52 -8.90 9.29 0.67
N ASP A 53 -9.44 10.49 0.95
CA ASP A 53 -9.92 11.41 -0.08
C ASP A 53 -8.82 11.85 -1.06
N ASP A 54 -7.57 11.97 -0.61
CA ASP A 54 -6.45 12.30 -1.48
C ASP A 54 -6.18 11.16 -2.48
N CYS A 55 -6.15 9.91 -2.02
CA CYS A 55 -6.00 8.75 -2.89
C CYS A 55 -7.21 8.57 -3.81
N LEU A 56 -8.43 8.86 -3.35
CA LEU A 56 -9.61 8.85 -4.21
C LEU A 56 -9.53 9.92 -5.31
N ARG A 57 -9.04 11.11 -4.98
CA ARG A 57 -8.84 12.18 -5.97
C ARG A 57 -7.83 11.77 -7.04
N GLU A 58 -6.68 11.22 -6.66
CA GLU A 58 -5.68 10.70 -7.61
C GLU A 58 -6.20 9.51 -8.42
N LEU A 59 -6.96 8.60 -7.79
CA LEU A 59 -7.57 7.45 -8.46
C LEU A 59 -8.48 7.86 -9.63
N PHE A 60 -9.14 9.01 -9.52
CA PHE A 60 -10.06 9.53 -10.54
C PHE A 60 -9.53 10.73 -11.32
N ASP A 61 -8.28 11.12 -11.14
CA ASP A 61 -7.62 12.18 -11.93
C ASP A 61 -6.89 11.56 -13.13
N PRO A 62 -7.37 11.83 -14.38
CA PRO A 62 -6.73 11.29 -15.58
C PRO A 62 -5.28 11.76 -15.79
N ALA A 63 -4.84 12.81 -15.09
CA ALA A 63 -3.47 13.30 -15.13
C ALA A 63 -2.55 12.60 -14.13
N ASP A 64 -3.09 11.85 -13.19
CA ASP A 64 -2.31 11.13 -12.19
C ASP A 64 -1.79 9.79 -12.75
N ARG A 65 -0.56 9.42 -12.38
CA ARG A 65 0.06 8.15 -12.79
C ARG A 65 -0.60 6.91 -12.19
N ARG A 66 -1.39 7.07 -11.12
CA ARG A 66 -2.20 6.03 -10.48
C ARG A 66 -3.68 6.11 -10.85
N TYR A 67 -4.00 6.88 -11.91
CA TYR A 67 -5.37 6.93 -12.43
C TYR A 67 -5.90 5.52 -12.67
N HIS A 68 -7.02 5.18 -12.04
CA HIS A 68 -7.66 3.86 -12.05
C HIS A 68 -6.79 2.69 -11.52
N TYR A 69 -5.72 2.97 -10.75
CA TYR A 69 -4.94 1.91 -10.13
C TYR A 69 -5.66 1.34 -8.89
N PRO A 70 -6.14 0.07 -8.91
CA PRO A 70 -7.05 -0.46 -7.87
C PRO A 70 -6.40 -0.62 -6.49
N PHE A 71 -5.06 -0.63 -6.42
CA PHE A 71 -4.32 -0.81 -5.18
C PHE A 71 -3.67 0.49 -4.69
N ILE A 72 -4.22 1.65 -5.10
CA ILE A 72 -3.73 2.96 -4.67
C ILE A 72 -3.81 3.11 -3.15
N ASN A 73 -2.76 3.65 -2.55
CA ASN A 73 -2.65 3.87 -1.11
C ASN A 73 -1.64 4.98 -0.79
N CYS A 74 -1.54 5.34 0.49
CA CYS A 74 -0.51 6.23 1.02
C CYS A 74 -0.24 5.92 2.51
N THR A 75 0.51 6.77 3.22
CA THR A 75 0.73 6.62 4.66
C THR A 75 -0.54 6.72 5.49
N ASN A 76 -1.59 7.39 5.01
CA ASN A 76 -2.86 7.60 5.72
C ASN A 76 -3.93 6.55 5.43
N CYS A 77 -3.76 5.70 4.41
CA CYS A 77 -4.77 4.71 4.00
C CYS A 77 -4.14 3.44 3.40
N GLY A 78 -4.98 2.45 3.13
CA GLY A 78 -4.58 1.19 2.53
C GLY A 78 -4.30 0.09 3.54
N PRO A 79 -3.75 -1.03 3.07
CA PRO A 79 -3.53 -2.22 3.88
C PRO A 79 -2.39 -2.02 4.89
N ARG A 80 -2.55 -2.64 6.06
CA ARG A 80 -1.57 -2.73 7.14
C ARG A 80 -1.54 -4.16 7.67
N PHE A 81 -2.58 -4.53 8.40
CA PHE A 81 -2.72 -5.85 9.02
C PHE A 81 -2.74 -6.98 7.98
N THR A 82 -3.44 -6.79 6.87
CA THR A 82 -3.59 -7.84 5.84
C THR A 82 -2.31 -8.14 5.05
N ILE A 83 -1.34 -7.24 5.06
CA ILE A 83 -0.08 -7.44 4.32
C ILE A 83 1.11 -7.80 5.20
N ILE A 84 1.04 -7.63 6.52
CA ILE A 84 2.17 -7.87 7.41
C ILE A 84 2.46 -9.37 7.55
N ARG A 85 3.75 -9.73 7.55
CA ARG A 85 4.24 -11.09 7.82
C ARG A 85 4.97 -11.19 9.14
N SER A 86 5.70 -10.15 9.51
CA SER A 86 6.46 -10.09 10.77
C SER A 86 6.69 -8.64 11.19
N LEU A 87 7.12 -8.43 12.43
CA LEU A 87 7.60 -7.15 12.93
C LEU A 87 9.14 -7.08 12.82
N PRO A 88 9.72 -5.89 12.66
CA PRO A 88 9.10 -4.57 12.52
C PRO A 88 8.29 -4.43 11.24
N TYR A 89 7.31 -3.48 11.20
CA TYR A 89 6.48 -3.22 10.04
C TYR A 89 7.27 -2.44 8.98
N ASP A 90 8.08 -3.15 8.23
CA ASP A 90 8.84 -2.65 7.09
C ASP A 90 8.45 -3.41 5.82
N ARG A 91 8.63 -2.83 4.63
CA ARG A 91 8.23 -3.44 3.35
C ARG A 91 8.75 -4.87 3.18
N ALA A 92 10.01 -5.13 3.56
CA ALA A 92 10.61 -6.46 3.53
C ALA A 92 9.90 -7.47 4.43
N ALA A 93 9.22 -7.01 5.49
CA ALA A 93 8.43 -7.82 6.42
C ALA A 93 6.94 -7.90 6.05
N THR A 94 6.59 -7.54 4.82
CA THR A 94 5.21 -7.56 4.29
C THR A 94 5.09 -8.43 3.04
N SER A 95 3.85 -8.66 2.57
CA SER A 95 3.60 -9.30 1.27
C SER A 95 4.05 -8.44 0.07
N MET A 96 4.38 -7.17 0.31
CA MET A 96 4.87 -6.26 -0.73
C MET A 96 6.36 -6.45 -1.06
N ASP A 97 7.08 -7.26 -0.31
CA ASP A 97 8.50 -7.59 -0.55
C ASP A 97 8.75 -8.15 -1.96
N CYS A 98 7.81 -8.92 -2.49
CA CYS A 98 7.91 -9.47 -3.86
C CYS A 98 7.67 -8.44 -4.99
N PHE A 99 7.35 -7.19 -4.65
CA PHE A 99 7.09 -6.10 -5.60
C PHE A 99 8.18 -5.03 -5.48
N PRO A 100 9.32 -5.15 -6.20
CA PRO A 100 10.36 -4.12 -6.21
C PRO A 100 9.80 -2.81 -6.79
N MET A 101 10.04 -1.71 -6.09
CA MET A 101 9.54 -0.40 -6.52
C MET A 101 10.17 0.05 -7.84
N CYS A 102 9.38 0.65 -8.72
CA CYS A 102 9.89 1.43 -9.84
C CYS A 102 10.61 2.70 -9.34
N PRO A 103 11.42 3.36 -10.18
CA PRO A 103 12.17 4.54 -9.77
C PRO A 103 11.29 5.64 -9.17
N GLU A 104 10.12 5.89 -9.75
CA GLU A 104 9.18 6.92 -9.31
C GLU A 104 8.60 6.61 -7.92
N CYS A 105 8.13 5.37 -7.69
CA CYS A 105 7.65 4.96 -6.37
C CYS A 105 8.79 4.98 -5.33
N ALA A 106 10.01 4.63 -5.72
CA ALA A 106 11.16 4.68 -4.81
C ALA A 106 11.49 6.12 -4.38
N VAL A 107 11.36 7.09 -5.29
CA VAL A 107 11.53 8.52 -4.97
C VAL A 107 10.46 8.98 -3.98
N GLU A 108 9.17 8.72 -4.25
CA GLU A 108 8.07 9.07 -3.34
C GLU A 108 8.25 8.42 -1.96
N TYR A 109 8.64 7.15 -1.93
CA TYR A 109 8.87 6.40 -0.69
C TYR A 109 10.01 6.98 0.15
N ALA A 110 11.04 7.56 -0.49
CA ALA A 110 12.21 8.12 0.19
C ALA A 110 12.10 9.61 0.52
N ASP A 111 11.14 10.34 -0.05
CA ASP A 111 10.97 11.77 0.16
C ASP A 111 10.14 12.06 1.42
N PRO A 112 10.74 12.68 2.49
CA PRO A 112 10.02 13.02 3.71
C PRO A 112 8.84 13.98 3.52
N LEU A 113 8.78 14.68 2.38
CA LEU A 113 7.70 15.61 2.05
C LEU A 113 6.60 14.97 1.23
N ASP A 114 6.80 13.74 0.75
CA ASP A 114 5.80 13.02 -0.01
C ASP A 114 4.81 12.31 0.91
N ARG A 115 3.55 12.27 0.49
CA ARG A 115 2.44 11.59 1.15
C ARG A 115 2.61 10.06 1.20
N ARG A 116 3.55 9.50 0.43
CA ARG A 116 3.92 8.08 0.40
C ARG A 116 5.25 7.78 1.07
N PHE A 117 5.80 8.77 1.77
CA PHE A 117 7.02 8.57 2.55
C PHE A 117 6.87 7.37 3.49
N HIS A 118 7.72 6.35 3.29
CA HIS A 118 7.66 5.06 4.02
C HIS A 118 6.28 4.38 4.05
N ALA A 119 5.41 4.62 3.06
CA ALA A 119 4.19 3.86 2.89
C ALA A 119 4.55 2.44 2.41
N GLN A 120 4.55 1.46 3.30
CA GLN A 120 5.00 0.10 3.00
C GLN A 120 4.26 -0.55 1.81
N PRO A 121 2.93 -0.33 1.61
CA PRO A 121 2.21 -0.85 0.46
C PRO A 121 2.35 -0.02 -0.83
N ASP A 122 3.13 1.08 -0.83
CA ASP A 122 3.24 1.96 -2.00
C ASP A 122 3.59 1.19 -3.29
N ALA A 123 2.84 1.48 -4.37
CA ALA A 123 2.96 0.84 -5.66
C ALA A 123 2.21 1.62 -6.76
N CYS A 124 2.42 1.21 -8.01
CA CYS A 124 1.67 1.67 -9.18
C CYS A 124 1.53 0.52 -10.19
N PHE A 125 0.97 0.79 -11.38
CA PHE A 125 0.85 -0.23 -12.43
C PHE A 125 2.18 -0.88 -12.82
N ASP A 126 3.30 -0.13 -12.79
CA ASP A 126 4.59 -0.65 -13.22
C ASP A 126 5.26 -1.60 -12.20
N CYS A 127 4.95 -1.45 -10.92
CA CYS A 127 5.70 -2.11 -9.87
C CYS A 127 4.88 -2.82 -8.79
N GLY A 128 3.55 -2.74 -8.85
CA GLY A 128 2.68 -3.26 -7.82
C GLY A 128 1.85 -4.47 -8.22
N PRO A 129 0.94 -4.91 -7.36
CA PRO A 129 0.00 -5.97 -7.66
C PRO A 129 -0.98 -5.57 -8.77
N HIS A 130 -1.48 -6.58 -9.48
CA HIS A 130 -2.48 -6.42 -10.54
C HIS A 130 -3.70 -7.28 -10.28
N ILE A 131 -4.87 -6.81 -10.72
CA ILE A 131 -6.07 -7.65 -10.73
C ILE A 131 -5.97 -8.70 -11.83
N THR A 132 -6.59 -9.85 -11.62
CA THR A 132 -6.70 -10.90 -12.63
C THR A 132 -8.14 -11.35 -12.75
N TRP A 133 -8.56 -11.62 -13.99
CA TRP A 133 -9.86 -12.20 -14.27
C TRP A 133 -9.73 -13.67 -14.65
N ARG A 134 -10.58 -14.51 -14.06
CA ARG A 134 -10.70 -15.93 -14.42
C ARG A 134 -12.16 -16.27 -14.66
N GLU A 135 -12.44 -16.97 -15.76
CA GLU A 135 -13.75 -17.54 -16.00
C GLU A 135 -13.93 -18.78 -15.13
N ALA A 136 -15.08 -18.88 -14.46
CA ALA A 136 -15.49 -20.10 -13.81
C ALA A 136 -16.30 -20.96 -14.81
N ALA A 137 -15.79 -22.11 -15.19
CA ALA A 137 -16.58 -23.08 -15.95
C ALA A 137 -17.59 -23.79 -15.02
N ARG A 138 -18.83 -23.98 -15.49
CA ARG A 138 -19.85 -24.72 -14.71
C ARG A 138 -19.35 -26.13 -14.37
N GLY A 139 -19.27 -26.44 -13.08
CA GLY A 139 -18.88 -27.75 -12.57
C GLY A 139 -17.37 -27.97 -12.42
N MET A 140 -16.53 -26.98 -12.61
CA MET A 140 -15.08 -27.05 -12.32
C MET A 140 -14.73 -26.32 -11.02
N GLU A 141 -13.75 -26.86 -10.30
CA GLU A 141 -13.17 -26.15 -9.14
C GLU A 141 -12.58 -24.80 -9.58
N LEU A 142 -12.77 -23.77 -8.75
CA LEU A 142 -12.17 -22.46 -8.95
C LEU A 142 -10.64 -22.60 -9.15
N GLY A 143 -10.15 -22.30 -10.34
CA GLY A 143 -8.73 -22.34 -10.66
C GLY A 143 -8.32 -23.28 -11.80
N ASN A 144 -9.21 -24.14 -12.28
CA ASN A 144 -8.87 -25.16 -13.31
C ASN A 144 -9.64 -24.97 -14.63
N SER A 145 -9.92 -23.73 -15.03
CA SER A 145 -10.68 -23.47 -16.29
C SER A 145 -9.90 -23.75 -17.57
N GLY A 146 -8.61 -24.07 -17.49
CA GLY A 146 -7.74 -24.25 -18.67
C GLY A 146 -7.52 -22.99 -19.51
N ALA A 147 -8.22 -21.90 -19.23
CA ALA A 147 -8.05 -20.63 -19.89
C ALA A 147 -6.98 -19.79 -19.19
N THR A 148 -6.13 -19.12 -19.98
CA THR A 148 -5.16 -18.15 -19.45
C THR A 148 -5.93 -17.00 -18.79
N PRO A 149 -5.60 -16.64 -17.53
CA PRO A 149 -6.22 -15.49 -16.87
C PRO A 149 -5.93 -14.19 -17.66
N ALA A 150 -6.92 -13.30 -17.74
CA ALA A 150 -6.63 -11.91 -18.13
C ALA A 150 -5.98 -11.22 -16.95
N VAL A 151 -4.90 -10.48 -17.21
CA VAL A 151 -4.12 -9.74 -16.21
C VAL A 151 -4.27 -8.25 -16.48
N GLY A 152 -4.65 -7.48 -15.46
CA GLY A 152 -4.79 -6.03 -15.51
C GLY A 152 -3.47 -5.33 -15.17
N ASP A 153 -2.40 -5.65 -15.89
CA ASP A 153 -1.05 -5.10 -15.72
C ASP A 153 -0.88 -3.70 -16.34
N THR A 154 -1.85 -3.25 -17.10
CA THR A 154 -1.98 -1.86 -17.55
C THR A 154 -3.31 -1.29 -17.10
N ARG A 155 -3.44 0.04 -17.17
CA ARG A 155 -4.71 0.71 -16.87
C ARG A 155 -5.84 0.17 -17.75
N GLU A 156 -5.62 0.12 -19.06
CA GLU A 156 -6.61 -0.32 -20.06
C GLU A 156 -7.05 -1.77 -19.80
N ALA A 157 -6.12 -2.65 -19.49
CA ALA A 157 -6.41 -4.05 -19.16
C ALA A 157 -7.17 -4.18 -17.83
N SER A 158 -6.80 -3.38 -16.83
CA SER A 158 -7.49 -3.31 -15.53
C SER A 158 -8.91 -2.78 -15.69
N ASP A 159 -9.11 -1.68 -16.44
CA ASP A 159 -10.41 -1.09 -16.73
C ASP A 159 -11.32 -2.11 -17.44
N ALA A 160 -10.81 -2.82 -18.45
CA ALA A 160 -11.56 -3.86 -19.15
C ALA A 160 -12.03 -5.01 -18.22
N ILE A 161 -11.21 -5.39 -17.25
CA ILE A 161 -11.60 -6.39 -16.23
C ILE A 161 -12.71 -5.84 -15.33
N ILE A 162 -12.60 -4.59 -14.90
CA ILE A 162 -13.59 -3.94 -14.04
C ILE A 162 -14.92 -3.77 -14.79
N GLU A 163 -14.89 -3.30 -16.04
CA GLU A 163 -16.06 -3.16 -16.89
C GLU A 163 -16.79 -4.51 -17.07
N ARG A 164 -16.03 -5.58 -17.35
CA ARG A 164 -16.59 -6.93 -17.43
C ARG A 164 -17.26 -7.36 -16.13
N CYS A 165 -16.67 -7.06 -14.96
CA CYS A 165 -17.32 -7.32 -13.67
C CYS A 165 -18.64 -6.57 -13.55
N VAL A 166 -18.65 -5.28 -13.91
CA VAL A 166 -19.84 -4.43 -13.84
C VAL A 166 -20.95 -4.95 -14.75
N GLU A 167 -20.63 -5.28 -16.00
CA GLU A 167 -21.59 -5.86 -16.97
C GLU A 167 -22.21 -7.17 -16.46
N LEU A 168 -21.36 -8.05 -15.92
CA LEU A 168 -21.81 -9.36 -15.40
C LEU A 168 -22.74 -9.19 -14.21
N LEU A 169 -22.41 -8.30 -13.29
CA LEU A 169 -23.23 -7.97 -12.12
C LEU A 169 -24.55 -7.30 -12.55
N ALA A 170 -24.51 -6.37 -13.52
CA ALA A 170 -25.70 -5.71 -14.05
C ALA A 170 -26.65 -6.69 -14.75
N ALA A 171 -26.10 -7.76 -15.35
CA ALA A 171 -26.89 -8.85 -15.94
C ALA A 171 -27.42 -9.88 -14.91
N GLY A 172 -27.21 -9.65 -13.61
CA GLY A 172 -27.63 -10.56 -12.54
C GLY A 172 -26.68 -11.75 -12.32
N GLY A 173 -25.47 -11.69 -12.86
CA GLY A 173 -24.43 -12.67 -12.64
C GLY A 173 -23.80 -12.60 -11.25
N ILE A 174 -22.94 -13.57 -10.94
CA ILE A 174 -22.21 -13.65 -9.66
C ILE A 174 -20.72 -13.57 -9.95
N VAL A 175 -20.03 -12.70 -9.21
CA VAL A 175 -18.57 -12.55 -9.25
C VAL A 175 -18.00 -12.92 -7.88
N ALA A 176 -17.01 -13.81 -7.86
CA ALA A 176 -16.22 -14.07 -6.67
C ALA A 176 -14.96 -13.20 -6.70
N ILE A 177 -14.76 -12.41 -5.65
CA ILE A 177 -13.58 -11.53 -5.51
C ILE A 177 -12.70 -12.09 -4.42
N LYS A 178 -11.42 -12.38 -4.78
CA LYS A 178 -10.39 -12.71 -3.81
C LYS A 178 -9.56 -11.45 -3.54
N GLY A 179 -9.57 -10.97 -2.30
CA GLY A 179 -8.70 -9.89 -1.85
C GLY A 179 -7.27 -10.32 -1.56
N LEU A 180 -6.50 -9.43 -0.98
CA LEU A 180 -5.09 -9.63 -0.61
C LEU A 180 -4.90 -10.38 0.73
N GLY A 181 -5.96 -10.70 1.41
CA GLY A 181 -5.95 -11.41 2.69
C GLY A 181 -5.81 -12.91 2.59
#